data_e85db4d0baade0796cd14591b6b6d8fa
#
_entry.id   e85db4d0baade0796cd14591b6b6d8fa
#
_cell.length_a   1.000
_cell.length_b   1.000
_cell.length_c   1.000
_cell.angle_alpha   90.00
_cell.angle_beta   90.00
_cell.angle_gamma   90.00
#
_symmetry.space_group_name_H-M   'P 1'
#
loop_
_entity.id
_entity.type
_entity.pdbx_description
1 polymer ?
#
loop_
_entity_poly.entity_id
_entity_poly.type
_entity_poly.pdbx_seq_one_letter_code
_entity_poly.pdbx_strand_id
1 'polypeptide(L)'
;QHLLDAFITAIATTIDEKSPYTGGHVRRVADLVVRLARKINEAKSGPFADIALDTDHMEELRMAAWLHDIGKITTPEHIVDKATRLEAIVDRLELIRTRAEVIKRDYLIGCLRGRLAAAGLESEGGPASADDPFLLAVEEDLDLLARINGGETRLDDALVSRLKAIGDRRGSTLEGGAFPLVTEDEMKSLRIARGTLTDEERFIVNQHALMTEKILQSLPFPKKFRNVPEYAGSHHEKLDGSGYPHGKRADALALQSRIIAVADVYEALTARDRPYKTMKTREESMALMERMAREGHLDEGLVVLLKEAVASGDIR
;
A
#
# COMPACT_ATOMS: atom_id res chain seq x y z
N GLN A 1 9.97 -34.47 -4.82
CA GLN A 1 8.95 -33.46 -5.14
C GLN A 1 8.28 -32.95 -3.85
N HIS A 2 7.76 -33.83 -2.96
CA HIS A 2 7.12 -33.44 -1.69
C HIS A 2 7.99 -32.57 -0.78
N LEU A 3 9.32 -32.83 -0.68
CA LEU A 3 10.21 -32.00 0.13
C LEU A 3 10.40 -30.60 -0.44
N LEU A 4 10.51 -30.48 -1.76
CA LEU A 4 10.62 -29.19 -2.44
C LEU A 4 9.34 -28.37 -2.28
N ASP A 5 8.18 -28.99 -2.45
CA ASP A 5 6.87 -28.34 -2.26
C ASP A 5 6.70 -27.87 -0.81
N ALA A 6 7.07 -28.70 0.16
CA ALA A 6 7.01 -28.33 1.58
C ALA A 6 7.95 -27.16 1.91
N PHE A 7 9.16 -27.15 1.33
CA PHE A 7 10.15 -26.10 1.54
C PHE A 7 9.69 -24.76 0.93
N ILE A 8 9.16 -24.79 -0.30
CA ILE A 8 8.60 -23.60 -0.96
C ILE A 8 7.43 -23.04 -0.14
N THR A 9 6.51 -23.90 0.27
CA THR A 9 5.38 -23.50 1.11
C THR A 9 5.84 -22.88 2.42
N ALA A 10 6.83 -23.46 3.08
CA ALA A 10 7.37 -22.93 4.33
C ALA A 10 8.02 -21.55 4.15
N ILE A 11 8.84 -21.37 3.11
CA ILE A 11 9.45 -20.07 2.81
C ILE A 11 8.38 -19.00 2.49
N ALA A 12 7.45 -19.33 1.59
CA ALA A 12 6.39 -18.41 1.19
C ALA A 12 5.51 -18.02 2.39
N THR A 13 5.14 -18.99 3.24
CA THR A 13 4.40 -18.73 4.48
C THR A 13 5.19 -17.84 5.44
N THR A 14 6.51 -18.07 5.60
CA THR A 14 7.34 -17.24 6.47
C THR A 14 7.40 -15.78 6.01
N ILE A 15 7.39 -15.56 4.71
CA ILE A 15 7.38 -14.20 4.14
C ILE A 15 6.00 -13.56 4.28
N ASP A 16 4.95 -14.34 4.08
CA ASP A 16 3.56 -13.92 4.26
C ASP A 16 3.26 -13.54 5.72
N GLU A 17 3.84 -14.26 6.68
CA GLU A 17 3.74 -13.98 8.13
C GLU A 17 4.61 -12.78 8.58
N LYS A 18 5.49 -12.25 7.72
CA LYS A 18 6.27 -11.05 8.03
C LYS A 18 5.37 -9.82 8.22
N SER A 19 4.25 -9.77 7.50
CA SER A 19 3.23 -8.74 7.66
C SER A 19 1.96 -9.33 8.29
N PRO A 20 1.44 -8.76 9.37
CA PRO A 20 0.20 -9.24 10.00
C PRO A 20 -1.02 -9.12 9.08
N TYR A 21 -0.88 -8.44 7.94
CA TYR A 21 -1.96 -8.17 6.97
C TYR A 21 -1.92 -9.06 5.73
N THR A 22 -0.90 -9.91 5.60
CA THR A 22 -0.73 -10.80 4.43
C THR A 22 -0.91 -12.28 4.74
N GLY A 23 -1.25 -12.63 6.00
CA GLY A 23 -1.42 -14.02 6.42
C GLY A 23 -2.35 -14.80 5.49
N GLY A 24 -1.81 -15.79 4.75
CA GLY A 24 -2.53 -16.62 3.80
C GLY A 24 -2.77 -15.99 2.42
N HIS A 25 -2.30 -14.78 2.13
CA HIS A 25 -2.40 -14.13 0.82
C HIS A 25 -1.76 -14.99 -0.28
N VAL A 26 -0.50 -15.35 -0.13
CA VAL A 26 0.24 -16.13 -1.13
C VAL A 26 -0.46 -17.45 -1.46
N ARG A 27 -1.01 -18.13 -0.44
CA ARG A 27 -1.78 -19.36 -0.64
C ARG A 27 -3.05 -19.11 -1.46
N ARG A 28 -3.82 -18.06 -1.12
CA ARG A 28 -5.06 -17.72 -1.83
C ARG A 28 -4.77 -17.33 -3.28
N VAL A 29 -3.70 -16.56 -3.54
CA VAL A 29 -3.25 -16.23 -4.91
C VAL A 29 -2.87 -17.50 -5.67
N ALA A 30 -2.08 -18.41 -5.09
CA ALA A 30 -1.69 -19.65 -5.74
C ALA A 30 -2.90 -20.55 -6.08
N ASP A 31 -3.88 -20.64 -5.19
CA ASP A 31 -5.13 -21.37 -5.45
C ASP A 31 -5.95 -20.72 -6.59
N LEU A 32 -6.03 -19.39 -6.62
CA LEU A 32 -6.70 -18.65 -7.69
C LEU A 32 -6.01 -18.86 -9.05
N VAL A 33 -4.70 -18.78 -9.09
CA VAL A 33 -3.87 -19.02 -10.29
C VAL A 33 -4.13 -20.41 -10.87
N VAL A 34 -4.13 -21.44 -10.03
CA VAL A 34 -4.41 -22.83 -10.49
C VAL A 34 -5.83 -22.97 -11.02
N ARG A 35 -6.82 -22.33 -10.39
CA ARG A 35 -8.22 -22.36 -10.86
C ARG A 35 -8.38 -21.63 -12.19
N LEU A 36 -7.77 -20.44 -12.36
CA LEU A 36 -7.78 -19.71 -13.63
C LEU A 36 -7.10 -20.51 -14.74
N ALA A 37 -5.94 -21.12 -14.46
CA ALA A 37 -5.24 -21.95 -15.43
C ALA A 37 -6.06 -23.19 -15.88
N ARG A 38 -6.83 -23.79 -14.96
CA ARG A 38 -7.77 -24.86 -15.34
C ARG A 38 -8.89 -24.33 -16.23
N LYS A 39 -9.43 -23.14 -15.96
CA LYS A 39 -10.44 -22.51 -16.81
C LYS A 39 -9.93 -22.21 -18.22
N ILE A 40 -8.65 -21.81 -18.34
CA ILE A 40 -7.99 -21.67 -19.65
C ILE A 40 -8.00 -23.01 -20.39
N ASN A 41 -7.62 -24.10 -19.76
CA ASN A 41 -7.63 -25.45 -20.37
C ASN A 41 -9.05 -25.95 -20.72
N GLU A 42 -10.08 -25.49 -20.05
CA GLU A 42 -11.48 -25.81 -20.32
C GLU A 42 -12.09 -24.95 -21.44
N ALA A 43 -11.44 -23.84 -21.82
CA ALA A 43 -11.96 -22.89 -22.81
C ALA A 43 -11.98 -23.52 -24.21
N LYS A 44 -13.17 -23.56 -24.82
CA LYS A 44 -13.37 -24.10 -26.19
C LYS A 44 -13.55 -23.00 -27.24
N SER A 45 -13.56 -21.75 -26.82
CA SER A 45 -13.72 -20.58 -27.67
C SER A 45 -13.03 -19.37 -27.04
N GLY A 46 -12.90 -18.29 -27.81
CA GLY A 46 -12.25 -17.06 -27.31
C GLY A 46 -10.72 -17.13 -27.36
N PRO A 47 -10.03 -16.20 -26.68
CA PRO A 47 -8.58 -16.02 -26.83
C PRO A 47 -7.74 -17.18 -26.27
N PHE A 48 -8.34 -18.09 -25.53
CA PHE A 48 -7.64 -19.22 -24.87
C PHE A 48 -7.97 -20.59 -25.48
N ALA A 49 -8.80 -20.65 -26.54
CA ALA A 49 -9.29 -21.92 -27.10
C ALA A 49 -8.17 -22.87 -27.59
N ASP A 50 -7.06 -22.29 -28.05
CA ASP A 50 -5.92 -23.04 -28.57
C ASP A 50 -4.78 -23.17 -27.55
N ILE A 51 -5.00 -22.77 -26.30
CA ILE A 51 -4.00 -22.83 -25.25
C ILE A 51 -4.18 -24.10 -24.42
N ALA A 52 -3.11 -24.87 -24.29
CA ALA A 52 -3.07 -26.06 -23.45
C ALA A 52 -1.89 -25.92 -22.46
N LEU A 53 -2.21 -25.77 -21.19
CA LEU A 53 -1.25 -25.83 -20.10
C LEU A 53 -1.19 -27.27 -19.59
N ASP A 54 -0.12 -27.98 -19.94
CA ASP A 54 0.10 -29.35 -19.48
C ASP A 54 0.51 -29.41 -17.99
N THR A 55 0.77 -30.60 -17.49
CA THR A 55 1.12 -30.80 -16.07
C THR A 55 2.37 -30.02 -15.66
N ASP A 56 3.40 -29.98 -16.51
CA ASP A 56 4.65 -29.27 -16.18
C ASP A 56 4.41 -27.76 -16.19
N HIS A 57 3.65 -27.22 -17.15
CA HIS A 57 3.25 -25.80 -17.15
C HIS A 57 2.42 -25.43 -15.93
N MET A 58 1.49 -26.29 -15.48
CA MET A 58 0.67 -26.08 -14.29
C MET A 58 1.51 -26.09 -13.00
N GLU A 59 2.50 -27.00 -12.91
CA GLU A 59 3.42 -27.05 -11.78
C GLU A 59 4.34 -25.82 -11.71
N GLU A 60 4.89 -25.41 -12.88
CA GLU A 60 5.75 -24.22 -12.99
C GLU A 60 4.98 -22.96 -12.60
N LEU A 61 3.76 -22.79 -13.12
CA LEU A 61 2.89 -21.65 -12.79
C LEU A 61 2.52 -21.63 -11.31
N ARG A 62 2.16 -22.76 -10.72
CA ARG A 62 1.87 -22.88 -9.30
C ARG A 62 3.06 -22.48 -8.44
N MET A 63 4.26 -22.93 -8.81
CA MET A 63 5.50 -22.58 -8.12
C MET A 63 5.78 -21.08 -8.20
N ALA A 64 5.63 -20.47 -9.39
CA ALA A 64 5.79 -19.03 -9.55
C ALA A 64 4.79 -18.24 -8.70
N ALA A 65 3.54 -18.69 -8.64
CA ALA A 65 2.51 -18.07 -7.79
C ALA A 65 2.83 -18.16 -6.29
N TRP A 66 3.40 -19.26 -5.81
CA TRP A 66 3.85 -19.38 -4.41
C TRP A 66 5.04 -18.46 -4.08
N LEU A 67 5.86 -18.13 -5.06
CA LEU A 67 7.12 -17.39 -4.86
C LEU A 67 7.07 -15.95 -5.38
N HIS A 68 5.91 -15.47 -5.89
CA HIS A 68 5.82 -14.16 -6.54
C HIS A 68 6.26 -13.00 -5.64
N ASP A 69 6.05 -13.13 -4.36
CA ASP A 69 6.30 -12.12 -3.35
C ASP A 69 7.56 -12.37 -2.49
N ILE A 70 8.40 -13.36 -2.83
CA ILE A 70 9.60 -13.69 -2.02
C ILE A 70 10.53 -12.49 -1.83
N GLY A 71 10.55 -11.58 -2.78
CA GLY A 71 11.35 -10.35 -2.71
C GLY A 71 10.94 -9.38 -1.61
N LYS A 72 9.74 -9.49 -1.04
CA LYS A 72 9.29 -8.68 0.11
C LYS A 72 10.16 -8.88 1.36
N ILE A 73 10.94 -9.96 1.43
CA ILE A 73 11.91 -10.17 2.51
C ILE A 73 12.94 -9.03 2.60
N THR A 74 13.24 -8.37 1.49
CA THR A 74 14.20 -7.25 1.44
C THR A 74 13.58 -5.89 1.71
N THR A 75 12.24 -5.79 1.76
CA THR A 75 11.55 -4.52 2.01
C THR A 75 11.45 -4.28 3.50
N PRO A 76 11.80 -3.08 4.01
CA PRO A 76 11.66 -2.74 5.42
C PRO A 76 10.21 -2.86 5.89
N GLU A 77 10.01 -3.47 7.06
CA GLU A 77 8.68 -3.76 7.61
C GLU A 77 7.84 -2.49 7.81
N HIS A 78 8.43 -1.43 8.37
CA HIS A 78 7.76 -0.15 8.58
C HIS A 78 7.31 0.56 7.28
N ILE A 79 7.76 0.10 6.11
CA ILE A 79 7.29 0.59 4.81
C ILE A 79 6.20 -0.32 4.24
N VAL A 80 6.36 -1.65 4.37
CA VAL A 80 5.36 -2.63 3.90
C VAL A 80 4.04 -2.44 4.63
N ASP A 81 4.10 -2.27 5.96
CA ASP A 81 2.94 -2.22 6.84
C ASP A 81 2.44 -0.79 7.11
N LYS A 82 3.02 0.21 6.45
CA LYS A 82 2.70 1.62 6.66
C LYS A 82 1.21 1.90 6.44
N ALA A 83 0.49 2.14 7.54
CA ALA A 83 -0.94 2.36 7.56
C ALA A 83 -1.33 3.83 7.39
N THR A 84 -0.50 4.76 7.88
CA THR A 84 -0.77 6.19 7.86
C THR A 84 0.36 6.97 7.16
N ARG A 85 0.08 8.20 6.72
CA ARG A 85 1.08 9.04 6.02
C ARG A 85 2.27 9.42 6.91
N LEU A 86 2.02 9.63 8.20
CA LEU A 86 3.05 10.04 9.17
C LEU A 86 3.76 8.86 9.83
N GLU A 87 3.29 7.64 9.59
CA GLU A 87 3.90 6.45 10.15
C GLU A 87 5.31 6.22 9.58
N ALA A 88 6.22 5.86 10.47
CA ALA A 88 7.55 5.36 10.19
C ALA A 88 7.81 4.19 11.16
N ILE A 89 8.68 4.36 12.17
CA ILE A 89 8.78 3.42 13.30
C ILE A 89 7.62 3.65 14.29
N VAL A 90 7.17 4.92 14.39
CA VAL A 90 5.99 5.36 15.16
C VAL A 90 5.18 6.31 14.30
N ASP A 91 3.87 6.45 14.59
CA ASP A 91 3.05 7.47 13.93
C ASP A 91 3.41 8.85 14.52
N ARG A 92 3.99 9.71 13.70
CA ARG A 92 4.48 11.05 14.09
C ARG A 92 3.35 12.05 14.38
N LEU A 93 2.08 11.67 14.17
CA LEU A 93 0.94 12.51 14.58
C LEU A 93 0.98 12.83 16.07
N GLU A 94 1.42 11.89 16.92
CA GLU A 94 1.55 12.11 18.36
C GLU A 94 2.64 13.15 18.69
N LEU A 95 3.72 13.20 17.91
CA LEU A 95 4.74 14.25 18.04
C LEU A 95 4.19 15.63 17.66
N ILE A 96 3.37 15.69 16.61
CA ILE A 96 2.68 16.94 16.21
C ILE A 96 1.72 17.39 17.31
N ARG A 97 0.93 16.48 17.89
CA ARG A 97 0.05 16.77 19.04
C ARG A 97 0.84 17.32 20.22
N THR A 98 1.97 16.70 20.56
CA THR A 98 2.84 17.18 21.63
C THR A 98 3.35 18.60 21.38
N ARG A 99 3.80 18.89 20.14
CA ARG A 99 4.24 20.24 19.76
C ARG A 99 3.09 21.25 19.81
N ALA A 100 1.88 20.86 19.40
CA ALA A 100 0.70 21.70 19.50
C ALA A 100 0.38 22.06 20.96
N GLU A 101 0.49 21.11 21.89
CA GLU A 101 0.32 21.38 23.32
C GLU A 101 1.32 22.40 23.84
N VAL A 102 2.58 22.35 23.41
CA VAL A 102 3.58 23.37 23.77
C VAL A 102 3.19 24.72 23.20
N ILE A 103 2.80 24.80 21.92
CA ILE A 103 2.36 26.06 21.28
C ILE A 103 1.14 26.67 22.02
N LYS A 104 0.15 25.86 22.40
CA LYS A 104 -1.00 26.30 23.16
C LYS A 104 -0.58 26.87 24.53
N ARG A 105 0.34 26.20 25.23
CA ARG A 105 0.86 26.68 26.52
C ARG A 105 1.65 27.97 26.37
N ASP A 106 2.50 28.11 25.37
CA ASP A 106 3.23 29.34 25.06
C ASP A 106 2.26 30.51 24.84
N TYR A 107 1.19 30.26 24.08
CA TYR A 107 0.13 31.25 23.87
C TYR A 107 -0.55 31.65 25.16
N LEU A 108 -0.97 30.69 25.99
CA LEU A 108 -1.60 30.95 27.28
C LEU A 108 -0.70 31.74 28.23
N ILE A 109 0.59 31.38 28.28
CA ILE A 109 1.59 32.11 29.06
C ILE A 109 1.72 33.56 28.57
N GLY A 110 1.72 33.75 27.23
CA GLY A 110 1.72 35.08 26.61
C GLY A 110 0.50 35.92 27.01
N CYS A 111 -0.69 35.32 26.93
CA CYS A 111 -1.94 35.96 27.35
C CYS A 111 -1.92 36.34 28.85
N LEU A 112 -1.46 35.45 29.72
CA LEU A 112 -1.33 35.69 31.14
C LEU A 112 -0.37 36.84 31.45
N ARG A 113 0.84 36.83 30.85
CA ARG A 113 1.84 37.91 30.97
C ARG A 113 1.29 39.26 30.53
N GLY A 114 0.55 39.27 29.36
CA GLY A 114 -0.10 40.49 28.89
C GLY A 114 -1.13 41.05 29.85
N ARG A 115 -1.95 40.19 30.46
CA ARG A 115 -2.94 40.61 31.49
C ARG A 115 -2.28 41.16 32.76
N LEU A 116 -1.21 40.49 33.23
CA LEU A 116 -0.45 40.96 34.39
C LEU A 116 0.16 42.35 34.13
N ALA A 117 0.79 42.55 32.97
CA ALA A 117 1.34 43.83 32.58
C ALA A 117 0.28 44.95 32.51
N ALA A 118 -0.91 44.65 31.96
CA ALA A 118 -2.03 45.59 31.87
C ALA A 118 -2.65 45.96 33.23
N ALA A 119 -2.57 45.05 34.21
CA ALA A 119 -3.12 45.24 35.53
C ALA A 119 -2.14 45.90 36.52
N GLY A 120 -0.87 46.09 36.14
CA GLY A 120 0.17 46.57 37.05
C GLY A 120 0.44 45.63 38.25
N LEU A 121 0.05 44.36 38.13
CA LEU A 121 0.13 43.34 39.15
C LEU A 121 1.09 42.24 38.76
N GLU A 122 1.95 41.85 39.66
CA GLU A 122 2.61 40.55 39.62
C GLU A 122 1.63 39.50 40.14
N SER A 123 1.12 38.65 39.25
CA SER A 123 0.38 37.41 39.53
C SER A 123 -1.03 37.51 40.11
N GLU A 124 -2.04 37.44 39.24
CA GLU A 124 -3.28 36.68 39.41
C GLU A 124 -4.10 36.72 38.10
N GLY A 125 -3.65 36.05 37.06
CA GLY A 125 -4.43 35.88 35.83
C GLY A 125 -4.98 34.48 35.75
N GLY A 126 -6.30 34.32 35.71
CA GLY A 126 -6.95 33.04 35.43
C GLY A 126 -6.60 32.53 34.02
N PRO A 127 -6.75 31.22 33.76
CA PRO A 127 -6.48 30.62 32.45
C PRO A 127 -7.31 31.29 31.36
N ALA A 128 -6.81 31.33 30.14
CA ALA A 128 -7.62 31.67 28.97
C ALA A 128 -8.78 30.67 28.88
N SER A 129 -9.94 31.14 28.41
CA SER A 129 -11.12 30.27 28.23
C SER A 129 -10.79 29.15 27.27
N ALA A 130 -11.39 27.98 27.48
CA ALA A 130 -11.34 26.87 26.51
C ALA A 130 -11.89 27.27 25.13
N ASP A 131 -12.73 28.30 25.08
CA ASP A 131 -13.34 28.87 23.88
C ASP A 131 -12.46 29.93 23.17
N ASP A 132 -11.18 30.05 23.56
CA ASP A 132 -10.25 30.98 22.90
C ASP A 132 -10.09 30.63 21.42
N PRO A 133 -10.30 31.57 20.49
CA PRO A 133 -10.26 31.30 19.05
C PRO A 133 -8.93 30.70 18.56
N PHE A 134 -7.80 31.05 19.19
CA PHE A 134 -6.51 30.49 18.83
C PHE A 134 -6.41 29.00 19.22
N LEU A 135 -6.87 28.66 20.43
CA LEU A 135 -6.86 27.27 20.91
C LEU A 135 -7.78 26.42 20.07
N LEU A 136 -8.98 26.89 19.76
CA LEU A 136 -9.93 26.20 18.88
C LEU A 136 -9.33 25.99 17.49
N ALA A 137 -8.68 26.99 16.92
CA ALA A 137 -8.03 26.86 15.61
C ALA A 137 -6.89 25.84 15.61
N VAL A 138 -6.15 25.66 16.70
CA VAL A 138 -5.11 24.63 16.81
C VAL A 138 -5.75 23.24 16.89
N GLU A 139 -6.86 23.07 17.63
CA GLU A 139 -7.59 21.80 17.67
C GLU A 139 -8.16 21.41 16.30
N GLU A 140 -8.80 22.35 15.59
CA GLU A 140 -9.28 22.13 14.23
C GLU A 140 -8.15 21.72 13.27
N ASP A 141 -6.95 22.31 13.41
CA ASP A 141 -5.78 21.95 12.62
C ASP A 141 -5.33 20.51 12.94
N LEU A 142 -5.31 20.10 14.22
CA LEU A 142 -4.97 18.73 14.64
C LEU A 142 -5.97 17.71 14.10
N ASP A 143 -7.27 18.00 14.14
CA ASP A 143 -8.31 17.13 13.60
C ASP A 143 -8.17 16.97 12.08
N LEU A 144 -7.84 18.06 11.40
CA LEU A 144 -7.56 18.01 9.95
C LEU A 144 -6.34 17.14 9.66
N LEU A 145 -5.24 17.33 10.40
CA LEU A 145 -4.03 16.53 10.23
C LEU A 145 -4.28 15.04 10.47
N ALA A 146 -5.08 14.70 11.50
CA ALA A 146 -5.47 13.31 11.79
C ALA A 146 -6.24 12.68 10.63
N ARG A 147 -7.21 13.39 10.05
CA ARG A 147 -7.98 12.92 8.88
C ARG A 147 -7.11 12.73 7.65
N ILE A 148 -6.21 13.68 7.37
CA ILE A 148 -5.28 13.59 6.23
C ILE A 148 -4.31 12.43 6.44
N ASN A 149 -3.83 12.22 7.67
CA ASN A 149 -2.89 11.16 8.02
C ASN A 149 -3.41 9.76 7.65
N GLY A 150 -4.70 9.50 7.78
CA GLY A 150 -5.33 8.22 7.41
C GLY A 150 -5.21 7.81 5.94
N GLY A 151 -4.75 8.70 5.05
CA GLY A 151 -4.43 8.38 3.65
C GLY A 151 -5.63 8.30 2.69
N GLU A 152 -6.87 8.28 3.19
CA GLU A 152 -8.09 8.22 2.36
C GLU A 152 -8.49 9.61 1.81
N THR A 153 -8.12 10.67 2.52
CA THR A 153 -8.44 12.05 2.14
C THR A 153 -7.68 12.44 0.88
N ARG A 154 -8.42 12.74 -0.20
CA ARG A 154 -7.85 13.33 -1.40
C ARG A 154 -7.58 14.81 -1.15
N LEU A 155 -6.36 15.25 -1.42
CA LEU A 155 -5.97 16.65 -1.30
C LEU A 155 -6.45 17.44 -2.52
N ASP A 156 -7.20 18.52 -2.26
CA ASP A 156 -7.50 19.58 -3.21
C ASP A 156 -6.65 20.83 -2.89
N ASP A 157 -6.74 21.86 -3.73
CA ASP A 157 -5.97 23.09 -3.57
C ASP A 157 -6.29 23.81 -2.24
N ALA A 158 -7.52 23.71 -1.75
CA ALA A 158 -7.93 24.33 -0.49
C ALA A 158 -7.25 23.64 0.70
N LEU A 159 -7.24 22.29 0.72
CA LEU A 159 -6.55 21.51 1.74
C LEU A 159 -5.04 21.69 1.69
N VAL A 160 -4.44 21.77 0.50
CA VAL A 160 -3.02 22.07 0.33
C VAL A 160 -2.68 23.43 0.91
N SER A 161 -3.50 24.46 0.65
CA SER A 161 -3.34 25.80 1.21
C SER A 161 -3.48 25.81 2.73
N ARG A 162 -4.44 25.06 3.27
CA ARG A 162 -4.63 24.93 4.74
C ARG A 162 -3.44 24.21 5.37
N LEU A 163 -2.94 23.11 4.78
CA LEU A 163 -1.73 22.43 5.24
C LEU A 163 -0.52 23.37 5.30
N LYS A 164 -0.36 24.26 4.30
CA LYS A 164 0.70 25.25 4.30
C LYS A 164 0.57 26.19 5.50
N ALA A 165 -0.63 26.73 5.75
CA ALA A 165 -0.88 27.60 6.90
C ALA A 165 -0.59 26.92 8.24
N ILE A 166 -0.94 25.62 8.38
CA ILE A 166 -0.59 24.82 9.57
C ILE A 166 0.93 24.65 9.69
N GLY A 167 1.62 24.41 8.57
CA GLY A 167 3.08 24.30 8.53
C GLY A 167 3.82 25.59 8.90
N ASP A 168 3.15 26.76 8.81
CA ASP A 168 3.72 28.04 9.20
C ASP A 168 3.61 28.33 10.71
N ARG A 169 2.83 27.52 11.46
CA ARG A 169 2.76 27.66 12.93
C ARG A 169 4.08 27.32 13.59
N ARG A 170 4.47 28.13 14.56
CA ARG A 170 5.72 27.96 15.31
C ARG A 170 5.45 28.00 16.81
N GLY A 171 6.21 27.21 17.54
CA GLY A 171 6.38 27.30 18.98
C GLY A 171 7.76 27.85 19.32
N SER A 172 7.97 28.15 20.59
CA SER A 172 9.22 28.70 21.12
C SER A 172 9.92 27.72 22.06
N THR A 173 11.25 27.62 21.95
CA THR A 173 12.05 26.95 22.98
C THR A 173 12.32 27.86 24.15
N LEU A 174 12.66 27.30 25.30
CA LEU A 174 13.03 28.10 26.49
C LEU A 174 14.22 29.03 26.24
N GLU A 175 15.08 28.67 25.30
CA GLU A 175 16.28 29.43 24.90
C GLU A 175 16.00 30.50 23.84
N GLY A 176 14.71 30.69 23.46
CA GLY A 176 14.27 31.69 22.47
C GLY A 176 14.37 31.23 21.01
N GLY A 177 14.69 29.97 20.76
CA GLY A 177 14.60 29.37 19.41
C GLY A 177 13.15 29.12 19.02
N ALA A 178 12.91 28.95 17.70
CA ALA A 178 11.61 28.56 17.17
C ALA A 178 11.61 27.14 16.64
N PHE A 179 10.49 26.41 16.81
CA PHE A 179 10.27 25.10 16.16
C PHE A 179 8.95 25.08 15.40
N PRO A 180 8.84 24.32 14.28
CA PRO A 180 7.60 24.22 13.53
C PRO A 180 6.62 23.26 14.21
N LEU A 181 5.31 23.52 14.07
CA LEU A 181 4.28 22.56 14.45
C LEU A 181 4.40 21.27 13.63
N VAL A 182 4.61 21.40 12.33
CA VAL A 182 4.81 20.30 11.38
C VAL A 182 6.16 20.51 10.70
N THR A 183 7.04 19.53 10.78
CA THR A 183 8.36 19.58 10.12
C THR A 183 8.23 19.45 8.60
N GLU A 184 9.28 19.78 7.85
CA GLU A 184 9.29 19.67 6.39
C GLU A 184 9.06 18.22 5.93
N ASP A 185 9.66 17.25 6.60
CA ASP A 185 9.51 15.83 6.29
C ASP A 185 8.10 15.31 6.58
N GLU A 186 7.50 15.72 7.70
CA GLU A 186 6.10 15.43 8.01
C GLU A 186 5.16 16.08 6.98
N MET A 187 5.46 17.31 6.57
CA MET A 187 4.70 18.02 5.55
C MET A 187 4.78 17.32 4.18
N LYS A 188 5.96 16.78 3.81
CA LYS A 188 6.14 15.96 2.61
C LYS A 188 5.24 14.73 2.66
N SER A 189 5.21 14.04 3.80
CA SER A 189 4.35 12.85 4.01
C SER A 189 2.86 13.20 3.96
N LEU A 190 2.43 14.28 4.60
CA LEU A 190 1.03 14.72 4.61
C LEU A 190 0.53 15.15 3.23
N ARG A 191 1.41 15.62 2.34
CA ARG A 191 1.08 16.05 0.97
C ARG A 191 0.98 14.92 -0.04
N ILE A 192 1.09 13.67 0.36
CA ILE A 192 0.89 12.52 -0.53
C ILE A 192 -0.50 12.62 -1.16
N ALA A 193 -0.56 12.65 -2.49
CA ALA A 193 -1.82 12.84 -3.21
C ALA A 193 -2.78 11.65 -3.04
N ARG A 194 -2.26 10.43 -2.93
CA ARG A 194 -3.05 9.20 -2.80
C ARG A 194 -2.32 8.13 -2.00
N GLY A 195 -2.99 7.57 -1.00
CA GLY A 195 -2.45 6.53 -0.13
C GLY A 195 -1.53 7.09 0.94
N THR A 196 -0.65 6.25 1.47
CA THR A 196 0.18 6.50 2.65
C THR A 196 1.69 6.56 2.34
N LEU A 197 2.13 6.05 1.19
CA LEU A 197 3.54 5.96 0.80
C LEU A 197 3.99 7.19 0.01
N THR A 198 5.15 7.75 0.37
CA THR A 198 5.87 8.71 -0.48
C THR A 198 6.35 8.03 -1.78
N ASP A 199 6.82 8.80 -2.75
CA ASP A 199 7.32 8.24 -4.00
C ASP A 199 8.58 7.39 -3.76
N GLU A 200 9.44 7.79 -2.83
CA GLU A 200 10.63 7.03 -2.43
C GLU A 200 10.26 5.70 -1.74
N GLU A 201 9.31 5.74 -0.81
CA GLU A 201 8.81 4.52 -0.15
C GLU A 201 8.12 3.59 -1.14
N ARG A 202 7.34 4.14 -2.08
CA ARG A 202 6.71 3.38 -3.16
C ARG A 202 7.75 2.72 -4.06
N PHE A 203 8.82 3.44 -4.39
CA PHE A 203 9.94 2.86 -5.14
C PHE A 203 10.57 1.69 -4.38
N ILE A 204 10.81 1.82 -3.06
CA ILE A 204 11.34 0.74 -2.23
C ILE A 204 10.41 -0.47 -2.23
N VAL A 205 9.09 -0.27 -2.06
CA VAL A 205 8.12 -1.37 -2.14
C VAL A 205 8.15 -2.02 -3.52
N ASN A 206 8.17 -1.25 -4.60
CA ASN A 206 8.16 -1.80 -5.96
C ASN A 206 9.40 -2.63 -6.29
N GLN A 207 10.53 -2.39 -5.59
CA GLN A 207 11.74 -3.18 -5.76
C GLN A 207 11.58 -4.67 -5.40
N HIS A 208 10.54 -5.04 -4.63
CA HIS A 208 10.33 -6.46 -4.29
C HIS A 208 10.16 -7.35 -5.54
N ALA A 209 9.54 -6.85 -6.62
CA ALA A 209 9.39 -7.63 -7.85
C ALA A 209 10.74 -7.92 -8.52
N LEU A 210 11.64 -6.94 -8.59
CA LEU A 210 13.01 -7.13 -9.06
C LEU A 210 13.80 -8.05 -8.15
N MET A 211 13.63 -7.93 -6.83
CA MET A 211 14.29 -8.79 -5.84
C MET A 211 13.76 -10.22 -5.91
N THR A 212 12.45 -10.41 -6.18
CA THR A 212 11.86 -11.73 -6.46
C THR A 212 12.59 -12.39 -7.63
N GLU A 213 12.70 -11.71 -8.75
CA GLU A 213 13.41 -12.24 -9.93
C GLU A 213 14.86 -12.61 -9.60
N LYS A 214 15.62 -11.70 -8.97
CA LYS A 214 17.03 -11.92 -8.60
C LYS A 214 17.23 -13.09 -7.63
N ILE A 215 16.40 -13.18 -6.60
CA ILE A 215 16.47 -14.29 -5.62
C ILE A 215 16.20 -15.60 -6.33
N LEU A 216 15.15 -15.67 -7.15
CA LEU A 216 14.79 -16.89 -7.83
C LEU A 216 15.79 -17.29 -8.92
N GLN A 217 16.39 -16.33 -9.64
CA GLN A 217 17.48 -16.61 -10.61
C GLN A 217 18.72 -17.22 -9.97
N SER A 218 18.96 -16.97 -8.67
CA SER A 218 20.09 -17.56 -7.94
C SER A 218 19.89 -19.04 -7.57
N LEU A 219 18.65 -19.56 -7.68
CA LEU A 219 18.31 -20.93 -7.33
C LEU A 219 18.54 -21.87 -8.51
N PRO A 220 19.10 -23.08 -8.27
CA PRO A 220 19.37 -24.06 -9.33
C PRO A 220 18.07 -24.80 -9.76
N PHE A 221 17.14 -24.09 -10.37
CA PHE A 221 15.90 -24.70 -10.83
C PHE A 221 16.14 -25.79 -11.90
N PRO A 222 15.43 -26.93 -11.81
CA PRO A 222 15.38 -27.89 -12.91
C PRO A 222 14.83 -27.25 -14.19
N LYS A 223 15.15 -27.82 -15.36
CA LYS A 223 14.73 -27.28 -16.66
C LYS A 223 13.22 -26.98 -16.77
N LYS A 224 12.38 -27.79 -16.14
CA LYS A 224 10.92 -27.63 -16.11
C LYS A 224 10.42 -26.42 -15.29
N PHE A 225 11.27 -25.80 -14.49
CA PHE A 225 10.95 -24.63 -13.66
C PHE A 225 11.80 -23.40 -14.00
N ARG A 226 12.45 -23.43 -15.19
CA ARG A 226 13.38 -22.35 -15.60
C ARG A 226 12.74 -20.99 -15.74
N ASN A 227 11.42 -20.93 -16.00
CA ASN A 227 10.70 -19.68 -16.20
C ASN A 227 10.08 -19.12 -14.89
N VAL A 228 10.16 -19.86 -13.78
CA VAL A 228 9.62 -19.41 -12.48
C VAL A 228 10.11 -18.00 -12.09
N PRO A 229 11.42 -17.66 -12.23
CA PRO A 229 11.90 -16.32 -11.91
C PRO A 229 11.21 -15.21 -12.72
N GLU A 230 11.04 -15.44 -14.03
CA GLU A 230 10.38 -14.49 -14.92
C GLU A 230 8.89 -14.36 -14.58
N TYR A 231 8.19 -15.48 -14.41
CA TYR A 231 6.75 -15.47 -14.14
C TYR A 231 6.45 -14.78 -12.81
N ALA A 232 7.21 -15.09 -11.78
CA ALA A 232 7.07 -14.49 -10.47
C ALA A 232 7.50 -13.02 -10.44
N GLY A 233 8.64 -12.66 -11.06
CA GLY A 233 9.17 -11.29 -11.06
C GLY A 233 8.36 -10.31 -11.91
N SER A 234 7.54 -10.79 -12.85
CA SER A 234 6.77 -9.95 -13.78
C SER A 234 5.30 -9.76 -13.40
N HIS A 235 4.86 -10.18 -12.20
CA HIS A 235 3.45 -10.13 -11.81
C HIS A 235 2.90 -8.70 -11.63
N HIS A 236 3.76 -7.68 -11.51
CA HIS A 236 3.40 -6.27 -11.47
C HIS A 236 3.65 -5.51 -12.77
N GLU A 237 4.06 -6.22 -13.82
CA GLU A 237 4.07 -5.64 -15.16
C GLU A 237 2.64 -5.41 -15.66
N LYS A 238 2.47 -4.44 -16.55
CA LYS A 238 1.20 -4.10 -17.16
C LYS A 238 1.29 -4.20 -18.68
N LEU A 239 0.20 -4.55 -19.34
CA LEU A 239 0.19 -4.74 -20.80
C LEU A 239 0.56 -3.48 -21.59
N ASP A 240 0.30 -2.28 -21.01
CA ASP A 240 0.65 -0.98 -21.59
C ASP A 240 2.13 -0.60 -21.38
N GLY A 241 2.89 -1.36 -20.57
CA GLY A 241 4.28 -1.09 -20.23
C GLY A 241 4.48 -0.10 -19.08
N SER A 242 3.41 0.35 -18.42
CA SER A 242 3.50 1.24 -17.25
C SER A 242 3.74 0.52 -15.93
N GLY A 243 3.94 -0.82 -16.00
CA GLY A 243 4.24 -1.66 -14.85
C GLY A 243 5.70 -1.64 -14.43
N TYR A 244 6.07 -2.52 -13.54
CA TYR A 244 7.43 -2.70 -13.03
C TYR A 244 7.73 -4.19 -12.80
N PRO A 245 9.00 -4.63 -12.74
CA PRO A 245 10.21 -3.82 -12.62
C PRO A 245 10.83 -3.36 -13.95
N HIS A 246 10.45 -3.93 -15.11
CA HIS A 246 11.12 -3.71 -16.39
C HIS A 246 10.31 -2.88 -17.38
N GLY A 247 9.03 -2.62 -17.13
CA GLY A 247 8.14 -1.94 -18.07
C GLY A 247 7.82 -2.77 -19.30
N LYS A 248 7.72 -4.10 -19.16
CA LYS A 248 7.39 -5.02 -20.24
C LYS A 248 5.99 -4.74 -20.78
N ARG A 249 5.82 -4.82 -22.11
CA ARG A 249 4.51 -4.71 -22.77
C ARG A 249 3.90 -6.06 -23.02
N ALA A 250 2.66 -6.07 -23.48
CA ALA A 250 1.85 -7.26 -23.71
C ALA A 250 2.56 -8.37 -24.52
N ASP A 251 3.28 -8.02 -25.56
CA ASP A 251 4.02 -8.93 -26.43
C ASP A 251 5.22 -9.62 -25.75
N ALA A 252 5.78 -8.96 -24.73
CA ALA A 252 6.91 -9.45 -23.94
C ALA A 252 6.50 -10.12 -22.63
N LEU A 253 5.19 -10.16 -22.30
CA LEU A 253 4.68 -10.75 -21.06
C LEU A 253 4.13 -12.16 -21.29
N ALA A 254 4.72 -13.13 -20.62
CA ALA A 254 4.22 -14.49 -20.60
C ALA A 254 2.78 -14.55 -20.07
N LEU A 255 1.96 -15.46 -20.60
CA LEU A 255 0.59 -15.69 -20.13
C LEU A 255 0.57 -15.99 -18.61
N GLN A 256 1.54 -16.75 -18.13
CA GLN A 256 1.67 -17.15 -16.74
C GLN A 256 1.82 -15.94 -15.82
N SER A 257 2.65 -14.95 -16.17
CA SER A 257 2.77 -13.70 -15.43
C SER A 257 1.46 -12.92 -15.40
N ARG A 258 0.72 -12.89 -16.51
CA ARG A 258 -0.59 -12.21 -16.59
C ARG A 258 -1.64 -12.91 -15.71
N ILE A 259 -1.61 -14.26 -15.64
CA ILE A 259 -2.50 -15.02 -14.75
C ILE A 259 -2.22 -14.68 -13.29
N ILE A 260 -0.93 -14.63 -12.89
CA ILE A 260 -0.54 -14.27 -11.53
C ILE A 260 -0.98 -12.82 -11.22
N ALA A 261 -0.76 -11.87 -12.13
CA ALA A 261 -1.15 -10.47 -11.95
C ALA A 261 -2.67 -10.31 -11.73
N VAL A 262 -3.50 -11.02 -12.51
CA VAL A 262 -4.98 -10.99 -12.36
C VAL A 262 -5.39 -11.60 -11.02
N ALA A 263 -4.80 -12.72 -10.63
CA ALA A 263 -5.11 -13.39 -9.36
C ALA A 263 -4.69 -12.55 -8.14
N ASP A 264 -3.50 -11.95 -8.19
CA ASP A 264 -2.98 -11.09 -7.13
C ASP A 264 -3.86 -9.84 -6.93
N VAL A 265 -4.20 -9.15 -8.02
CA VAL A 265 -5.09 -7.97 -7.96
C VAL A 265 -6.47 -8.34 -7.41
N TYR A 266 -7.05 -9.46 -7.86
CA TYR A 266 -8.36 -9.90 -7.38
C TYR A 266 -8.34 -10.21 -5.88
N GLU A 267 -7.34 -10.99 -5.44
CA GLU A 267 -7.15 -11.31 -4.02
C GLU A 267 -6.97 -10.04 -3.20
N ALA A 268 -6.09 -9.12 -3.63
CA ALA A 268 -5.82 -7.86 -2.93
C ALA A 268 -7.05 -6.94 -2.80
N LEU A 269 -8.03 -7.04 -3.73
CA LEU A 269 -9.28 -6.27 -3.68
C LEU A 269 -10.36 -6.93 -2.80
N THR A 270 -10.34 -8.26 -2.68
CA THR A 270 -11.39 -9.05 -2.00
C THR A 270 -10.97 -9.57 -0.63
N ALA A 271 -9.68 -9.48 -0.27
CA ALA A 271 -9.15 -9.90 1.04
C ALA A 271 -9.80 -9.12 2.20
N ARG A 272 -10.16 -9.86 3.26
CA ARG A 272 -10.81 -9.32 4.46
C ARG A 272 -9.83 -8.85 5.54
N ASP A 273 -8.56 -9.14 5.37
CA ASP A 273 -7.56 -9.08 6.44
C ASP A 273 -6.84 -7.71 6.52
N ARG A 274 -7.30 -6.69 5.76
CA ARG A 274 -6.69 -5.35 5.75
C ARG A 274 -7.53 -4.36 6.57
N PRO A 275 -7.17 -4.06 7.84
CA PRO A 275 -7.98 -3.25 8.76
C PRO A 275 -8.15 -1.78 8.33
N TYR A 276 -7.35 -1.30 7.37
CA TYR A 276 -7.31 0.11 6.95
C TYR A 276 -7.99 0.39 5.60
N LYS A 277 -8.59 -0.63 4.94
CA LYS A 277 -9.35 -0.43 3.71
C LYS A 277 -10.79 -0.88 3.89
N THR A 278 -11.72 -0.02 3.56
CA THR A 278 -13.12 -0.41 3.38
C THR A 278 -13.15 -1.54 2.34
N MET A 279 -13.61 -2.70 2.77
CA MET A 279 -13.71 -3.90 1.93
C MET A 279 -14.61 -3.60 0.74
N LYS A 280 -14.12 -3.84 -0.47
CA LYS A 280 -14.95 -3.76 -1.68
C LYS A 280 -15.81 -5.00 -1.81
N THR A 281 -17.02 -4.83 -2.30
CA THR A 281 -17.83 -5.97 -2.71
C THR A 281 -17.18 -6.68 -3.90
N ARG A 282 -17.60 -7.90 -4.18
CA ARG A 282 -17.12 -8.64 -5.37
C ARG A 282 -17.46 -7.88 -6.65
N GLU A 283 -18.64 -7.30 -6.72
CA GLU A 283 -19.12 -6.51 -7.86
C GLU A 283 -18.23 -5.27 -8.06
N GLU A 284 -17.93 -4.53 -6.99
CA GLU A 284 -17.03 -3.37 -7.05
C GLU A 284 -15.60 -3.75 -7.45
N SER A 285 -15.11 -4.89 -6.95
CA SER A 285 -13.78 -5.42 -7.29
C SER A 285 -13.72 -5.80 -8.77
N MET A 286 -14.72 -6.50 -9.28
CA MET A 286 -14.80 -6.85 -10.71
C MET A 286 -14.93 -5.63 -11.60
N ALA A 287 -15.78 -4.65 -11.25
CA ALA A 287 -15.89 -3.41 -12.01
C ALA A 287 -14.57 -2.62 -12.07
N LEU A 288 -13.78 -2.63 -10.98
CA LEU A 288 -12.45 -2.05 -10.97
C LEU A 288 -11.48 -2.80 -11.89
N MET A 289 -11.47 -4.14 -11.85
CA MET A 289 -10.60 -4.96 -12.68
C MET A 289 -10.94 -4.82 -14.19
N GLU A 290 -12.23 -4.76 -14.53
CA GLU A 290 -12.66 -4.48 -15.91
C GLU A 290 -12.19 -3.10 -16.39
N ARG A 291 -12.18 -2.10 -15.52
CA ARG A 291 -11.60 -0.79 -15.85
C ARG A 291 -10.09 -0.90 -16.07
N MET A 292 -9.36 -1.60 -15.18
CA MET A 292 -7.92 -1.82 -15.32
C MET A 292 -7.59 -2.56 -16.63
N ALA A 293 -8.42 -3.50 -17.04
CA ALA A 293 -8.26 -4.20 -18.32
C ALA A 293 -8.43 -3.24 -19.51
N ARG A 294 -9.48 -2.39 -19.51
CA ARG A 294 -9.68 -1.36 -20.54
C ARG A 294 -8.55 -0.33 -20.60
N GLU A 295 -7.90 -0.05 -19.47
CA GLU A 295 -6.74 0.84 -19.38
C GLU A 295 -5.42 0.15 -19.82
N GLY A 296 -5.47 -1.13 -20.21
CA GLY A 296 -4.29 -1.89 -20.61
C GLY A 296 -3.39 -2.33 -19.44
N HIS A 297 -3.92 -2.33 -18.21
CA HIS A 297 -3.17 -2.77 -17.04
C HIS A 297 -3.24 -4.29 -16.84
N LEU A 298 -4.39 -4.90 -17.10
CA LEU A 298 -4.63 -6.33 -16.96
C LEU A 298 -5.05 -6.94 -18.30
N ASP A 299 -4.90 -8.26 -18.44
CA ASP A 299 -5.37 -9.00 -19.59
C ASP A 299 -6.91 -9.13 -19.56
N GLU A 300 -7.56 -8.54 -20.57
CA GLU A 300 -9.02 -8.50 -20.66
C GLU A 300 -9.65 -9.89 -20.73
N GLY A 301 -9.05 -10.79 -21.48
CA GLY A 301 -9.53 -12.17 -21.59
C GLY A 301 -9.50 -12.89 -20.26
N LEU A 302 -8.42 -12.72 -19.48
CA LEU A 302 -8.30 -13.30 -18.14
C LEU A 302 -9.30 -12.68 -17.14
N VAL A 303 -9.57 -11.38 -17.23
CA VAL A 303 -10.55 -10.72 -16.36
C VAL A 303 -11.96 -11.22 -16.67
N VAL A 304 -12.31 -11.42 -17.97
CA VAL A 304 -13.59 -12.00 -18.36
C VAL A 304 -13.72 -13.43 -17.82
N LEU A 305 -12.68 -14.26 -17.99
CA LEU A 305 -12.65 -15.64 -17.52
C LEU A 305 -12.80 -15.72 -15.98
N LEU A 306 -12.12 -14.84 -15.25
CA LEU A 306 -12.26 -14.72 -13.81
C LEU A 306 -13.71 -14.36 -13.41
N LYS A 307 -14.32 -13.40 -14.10
CA LYS A 307 -15.71 -12.99 -13.84
C LYS A 307 -16.69 -14.14 -14.02
N GLU A 308 -16.53 -14.92 -15.07
CA GLU A 308 -17.33 -16.13 -15.32
C GLU A 308 -17.14 -17.17 -14.22
N ALA A 309 -15.89 -17.41 -13.80
CA ALA A 309 -15.57 -18.37 -12.75
C ALA A 309 -16.09 -17.93 -11.36
N VAL A 310 -16.14 -16.64 -11.09
CA VAL A 310 -16.76 -16.09 -9.86
C VAL A 310 -18.28 -16.23 -9.92
N ALA A 311 -18.89 -15.95 -11.08
CA ALA A 311 -20.34 -16.06 -11.27
C ALA A 311 -20.85 -17.51 -11.17
N SER A 312 -20.06 -18.49 -11.68
CA SER A 312 -20.37 -19.93 -11.57
C SER A 312 -20.15 -20.50 -10.16
N GLY A 313 -19.43 -19.78 -9.27
CA GLY A 313 -19.07 -20.25 -7.94
C GLY A 313 -17.81 -21.14 -7.90
N ASP A 314 -17.10 -21.29 -9.04
CA ASP A 314 -15.84 -22.01 -9.11
C ASP A 314 -14.70 -21.30 -8.39
N ILE A 315 -14.81 -19.96 -8.30
CA ILE A 315 -13.94 -19.08 -7.51
C ILE A 315 -14.80 -18.36 -6.46
N ARG A 316 -14.40 -18.48 -5.20
CA ARG A 316 -15.13 -17.91 -4.06
C ARG A 316 -14.40 -16.72 -3.46
#